data_06ceb2420224749b66b9b19fc446877d
#
_entry.id   06ceb2420224749b66b9b19fc446877d
#
_cell.length_a   1.000
_cell.length_b   1.000
_cell.length_c   1.000
_cell.angle_alpha   90.00
_cell.angle_beta   90.00
_cell.angle_gamma   90.00
#
_symmetry.space_group_name_H-M   'P 1'
#
loop_
_entity.id
_entity.type
_entity.pdbx_description
1 polymer ?
#
loop_
_entity_poly.entity_id
_entity_poly.type
_entity_poly.pdbx_seq_one_letter_code
_entity_poly.pdbx_strand_id
1 'polypeptide(L)'
;MKKIVSFLIVLMFFSSCAVHTKVGDNASVKENTDTMSESKNNTNNIVIDSNMVRKHLYTLAADNMEGRQSGTPGIEKAAVYIEDEFKKIGLSTFGDLENYRQTFTFKNRKTKDDIISSNIIGVLEGKSKKDEYVIISAHYDHLGMKKSGAGDLIYNGANDDASGVTGVLALAAYFKKVGNERTIVFVAFTAEEMGLIGSTYFGKEIDAAKFVAGINLEMIGKTPSFGPNTAWLTGFERSDFGKIIQKNLEGSGYQLFPDPYKNFNLFFRSDNASLARLGVPSHTFSTTPIDIDLDYHQVSDEASTLNITVITQTIQAVAIGTESIINGEDTPTRVILEEVE
;
A
#
# COMPACT_ATOMS: atom_id res chain seq x y z
N MET A 1 17.12 64.32 8.57
CA MET A 1 16.93 64.13 10.01
C MET A 1 17.31 62.67 10.32
N LYS A 2 18.47 62.48 10.96
CA LYS A 2 19.03 61.18 11.33
C LYS A 2 18.40 60.75 12.64
N LYS A 3 17.90 59.53 12.76
CA LYS A 3 17.59 58.91 14.06
C LYS A 3 18.53 57.70 14.27
N ILE A 4 19.30 57.84 15.33
CA ILE A 4 20.26 56.89 15.89
C ILE A 4 19.41 55.89 16.73
N VAL A 5 19.66 54.61 16.56
CA VAL A 5 19.14 53.57 17.46
C VAL A 5 20.31 52.91 18.17
N SER A 6 20.26 53.00 19.49
CA SER A 6 21.26 52.52 20.41
C SER A 6 21.20 51.00 20.60
N PHE A 7 22.36 50.35 20.59
CA PHE A 7 22.54 48.93 20.93
C PHE A 7 22.81 48.80 22.44
N LEU A 8 22.03 48.00 23.10
CA LEU A 8 22.26 47.63 24.53
C LEU A 8 22.83 46.23 24.55
N ILE A 9 24.07 46.11 25.04
CA ILE A 9 24.77 44.85 25.30
C ILE A 9 24.51 44.47 26.75
N VAL A 10 23.93 43.28 27.00
CA VAL A 10 23.81 42.73 28.36
C VAL A 10 24.83 41.60 28.50
N LEU A 11 25.82 41.81 29.34
CA LEU A 11 26.77 40.80 29.81
C LEU A 11 26.10 39.99 30.94
N MET A 12 26.04 38.68 30.81
CA MET A 12 25.77 37.79 31.93
C MET A 12 27.02 37.05 32.39
N PHE A 13 27.34 37.25 33.67
CA PHE A 13 28.44 36.58 34.37
C PHE A 13 28.09 35.12 34.70
N PHE A 14 29.03 34.23 34.43
CA PHE A 14 29.02 32.86 34.94
C PHE A 14 29.63 32.81 36.34
N SER A 15 28.91 32.29 37.32
CA SER A 15 29.43 31.94 38.62
C SER A 15 29.57 30.44 38.75
N SER A 16 30.76 29.96 38.95
CA SER A 16 31.16 28.60 39.19
C SER A 16 31.09 28.29 40.67
N CYS A 17 30.38 27.27 41.09
CA CYS A 17 30.50 26.70 42.43
C CYS A 17 30.91 25.23 42.34
N ALA A 18 32.10 24.93 42.81
CA ALA A 18 32.62 23.61 43.04
C ALA A 18 32.13 23.12 44.42
N VAL A 19 31.64 21.90 44.53
CA VAL A 19 31.37 21.23 45.81
C VAL A 19 32.10 19.90 45.87
N HIS A 20 32.81 19.71 46.96
CA HIS A 20 33.69 18.60 47.31
C HIS A 20 32.95 17.30 47.62
N THR A 21 33.58 16.22 47.23
CA THR A 21 33.28 14.83 47.52
C THR A 21 33.50 14.47 49.01
N LYS A 22 32.61 13.66 49.58
CA LYS A 22 32.93 12.74 50.68
C LYS A 22 32.51 11.31 50.33
N VAL A 23 33.50 10.44 50.51
CA VAL A 23 33.40 8.98 50.45
C VAL A 23 32.77 8.44 51.70
N GLY A 24 31.90 7.45 51.61
CA GLY A 24 31.35 6.69 52.71
C GLY A 24 30.82 5.33 52.23
N ASP A 25 31.34 4.26 52.84
CA ASP A 25 31.26 2.86 52.51
C ASP A 25 29.94 2.16 52.71
N ASN A 26 29.77 1.08 51.94
CA ASN A 26 29.07 -0.19 52.21
C ASN A 26 27.57 -0.25 52.52
N ALA A 27 26.82 -0.89 51.63
CA ALA A 27 25.91 -2.01 51.96
C ALA A 27 25.33 -2.73 50.75
N SER A 28 25.64 -4.01 50.69
CA SER A 28 24.86 -5.18 50.20
C SER A 28 24.06 -5.13 48.88
N VAL A 29 24.55 -5.95 48.00
CA VAL A 29 23.91 -6.62 46.86
C VAL A 29 22.51 -7.16 47.20
N LYS A 30 21.51 -6.77 46.38
CA LYS A 30 20.35 -7.60 46.05
C LYS A 30 20.23 -7.65 44.54
N GLU A 31 20.54 -8.79 43.98
CA GLU A 31 20.13 -9.20 42.64
C GLU A 31 18.60 -9.12 42.56
N ASN A 32 18.11 -8.26 41.68
CA ASN A 32 16.77 -8.40 41.11
C ASN A 32 16.94 -8.68 39.63
N THR A 33 16.70 -9.92 39.30
CA THR A 33 16.46 -10.41 37.94
C THR A 33 15.19 -9.77 37.38
N ASP A 34 15.33 -8.72 36.60
CA ASP A 34 14.31 -8.24 35.67
C ASP A 34 14.80 -8.53 34.23
N THR A 35 14.66 -9.80 33.84
CA THR A 35 14.63 -10.19 32.44
C THR A 35 13.19 -10.08 31.96
N MET A 36 12.82 -9.01 31.30
CA MET A 36 11.77 -8.90 30.26
C MET A 36 11.48 -7.44 29.89
N SER A 37 12.30 -6.85 29.02
CA SER A 37 11.89 -5.72 28.18
C SER A 37 12.92 -5.36 27.08
N GLU A 38 13.45 -6.36 26.39
CA GLU A 38 14.25 -6.13 25.18
C GLU A 38 13.60 -6.78 23.98
N SER A 39 12.49 -6.22 23.49
CA SER A 39 11.91 -6.62 22.19
C SER A 39 11.11 -5.54 21.45
N LYS A 40 10.99 -4.33 21.97
CA LYS A 40 10.16 -3.30 21.30
C LYS A 40 10.94 -2.20 20.56
N ASN A 41 12.26 -2.22 20.49
CA ASN A 41 13.03 -1.05 20.03
C ASN A 41 13.80 -1.20 18.71
N ASN A 42 13.51 -2.19 17.85
CA ASN A 42 14.29 -2.34 16.61
C ASN A 42 13.49 -2.23 15.30
N THR A 43 12.17 -2.04 15.33
CA THR A 43 11.33 -1.85 14.14
C THR A 43 11.27 -0.38 13.68
N ASN A 44 11.63 0.57 14.53
CA ASN A 44 11.44 2.02 14.27
C ASN A 44 12.41 2.63 13.23
N ASN A 45 13.29 1.84 12.56
CA ASN A 45 14.26 2.36 11.60
C ASN A 45 14.12 1.82 10.18
N ILE A 46 13.15 0.96 9.88
CA ILE A 46 12.92 0.46 8.53
C ILE A 46 11.97 1.42 7.82
N VAL A 47 12.47 2.10 6.80
CA VAL A 47 11.75 3.10 6.02
C VAL A 47 11.57 2.58 4.60
N ILE A 48 10.45 2.93 3.97
CA ILE A 48 10.23 2.68 2.54
C ILE A 48 11.25 3.49 1.72
N ASP A 49 12.00 2.80 0.85
CA ASP A 49 13.04 3.42 0.02
C ASP A 49 12.41 4.10 -1.21
N SER A 50 12.52 5.42 -1.28
CA SER A 50 11.99 6.20 -2.40
C SER A 50 12.66 5.89 -3.75
N ASN A 51 13.89 5.40 -3.76
CA ASN A 51 14.56 4.97 -5.00
C ASN A 51 13.95 3.66 -5.51
N MET A 52 13.61 2.75 -4.60
CA MET A 52 12.89 1.52 -4.94
C MET A 52 11.49 1.84 -5.48
N VAL A 53 10.75 2.74 -4.82
CA VAL A 53 9.45 3.24 -5.28
C VAL A 53 9.55 3.84 -6.69
N ARG A 54 10.50 4.74 -6.92
CA ARG A 54 10.77 5.31 -8.25
C ARG A 54 11.07 4.24 -9.28
N LYS A 55 11.96 3.29 -8.97
CA LYS A 55 12.33 2.19 -9.88
C LYS A 55 11.11 1.40 -10.31
N HIS A 56 10.27 0.94 -9.37
CA HIS A 56 9.10 0.12 -9.69
C HIS A 56 8.10 0.91 -10.53
N LEU A 57 7.77 2.14 -10.13
CA LEU A 57 6.83 2.99 -10.86
C LEU A 57 7.27 3.22 -12.31
N TYR A 58 8.51 3.70 -12.51
CA TYR A 58 9.03 3.99 -13.85
C TYR A 58 9.24 2.74 -14.71
N THR A 59 9.38 1.56 -14.10
CA THR A 59 9.46 0.31 -14.86
C THR A 59 8.07 -0.13 -15.32
N LEU A 60 7.07 -0.12 -14.43
CA LEU A 60 5.71 -0.57 -14.74
C LEU A 60 4.97 0.39 -15.68
N ALA A 61 5.22 1.69 -15.56
CA ALA A 61 4.61 2.72 -16.42
C ALA A 61 5.47 3.10 -17.65
N ALA A 62 6.45 2.27 -18.04
CA ALA A 62 7.27 2.54 -19.20
C ALA A 62 6.57 2.12 -20.50
N ASP A 63 6.86 2.81 -21.60
CA ASP A 63 6.30 2.54 -22.94
C ASP A 63 6.46 1.09 -23.40
N ASN A 64 7.56 0.44 -23.01
CA ASN A 64 7.81 -0.95 -23.35
C ASN A 64 6.84 -1.94 -22.68
N MET A 65 6.08 -1.51 -21.68
CA MET A 65 4.98 -2.25 -21.09
C MET A 65 3.66 -2.13 -21.89
N GLU A 66 3.65 -1.31 -22.96
CA GLU A 66 2.54 -1.22 -23.93
C GLU A 66 1.17 -0.94 -23.28
N GLY A 67 1.16 -0.20 -22.13
CA GLY A 67 -0.04 0.10 -21.37
C GLY A 67 -0.74 -1.11 -20.76
N ARG A 68 -0.08 -2.23 -20.61
CA ARG A 68 -0.44 -3.41 -19.80
C ARG A 68 -1.88 -3.95 -19.97
N GLN A 69 -2.47 -3.84 -21.17
CA GLN A 69 -3.83 -4.35 -21.39
C GLN A 69 -3.88 -5.88 -21.22
N SER A 70 -4.87 -6.37 -20.48
CA SER A 70 -5.08 -7.82 -20.29
C SER A 70 -5.19 -8.58 -21.61
N GLY A 71 -4.43 -9.67 -21.72
CA GLY A 71 -4.36 -10.51 -22.93
C GLY A 71 -3.41 -9.99 -24.01
N THR A 72 -2.55 -9.01 -23.72
CA THR A 72 -1.54 -8.49 -24.67
C THR A 72 -0.11 -8.82 -24.22
N PRO A 73 0.88 -8.66 -25.11
CA PRO A 73 2.29 -8.82 -24.72
C PRO A 73 2.73 -7.85 -23.63
N GLY A 74 2.11 -6.67 -23.54
CA GLY A 74 2.46 -5.66 -22.53
C GLY A 74 2.18 -6.13 -21.10
N ILE A 75 1.00 -6.71 -20.84
CA ILE A 75 0.68 -7.23 -19.52
C ILE A 75 1.57 -8.42 -19.14
N GLU A 76 1.99 -9.23 -20.11
CA GLU A 76 2.90 -10.35 -19.87
C GLU A 76 4.27 -9.87 -19.39
N LYS A 77 4.80 -8.79 -19.97
CA LYS A 77 6.05 -8.16 -19.51
C LYS A 77 5.94 -7.66 -18.07
N ALA A 78 4.80 -7.03 -17.71
CA ALA A 78 4.54 -6.59 -16.37
C ALA A 78 4.41 -7.76 -15.38
N ALA A 79 3.71 -8.83 -15.79
CA ALA A 79 3.60 -10.06 -15.00
C ALA A 79 4.97 -10.64 -14.65
N VAL A 80 5.83 -10.83 -15.65
CA VAL A 80 7.21 -11.33 -15.48
C VAL A 80 8.00 -10.42 -14.53
N TYR A 81 7.86 -9.10 -14.68
CA TYR A 81 8.54 -8.17 -13.79
C TYR A 81 8.10 -8.33 -12.32
N ILE A 82 6.80 -8.45 -12.07
CA ILE A 82 6.25 -8.62 -10.71
C ILE A 82 6.67 -9.96 -10.11
N GLU A 83 6.61 -11.05 -10.89
CA GLU A 83 7.10 -12.38 -10.48
C GLU A 83 8.57 -12.34 -10.08
N ASP A 84 9.40 -11.69 -10.88
CA ASP A 84 10.84 -11.57 -10.60
C ASP A 84 11.11 -10.76 -9.32
N GLU A 85 10.35 -9.70 -9.07
CA GLU A 85 10.49 -8.94 -7.82
C GLU A 85 9.98 -9.76 -6.62
N PHE A 86 8.85 -10.49 -6.71
CA PHE A 86 8.40 -11.41 -5.65
C PHE A 86 9.43 -12.49 -5.35
N LYS A 87 10.06 -13.06 -6.38
CA LYS A 87 11.14 -14.03 -6.23
C LYS A 87 12.37 -13.43 -5.57
N LYS A 88 12.79 -12.22 -5.95
CA LYS A 88 13.93 -11.51 -5.32
C LYS A 88 13.66 -11.18 -3.85
N ILE A 89 12.43 -10.82 -3.50
CA ILE A 89 12.00 -10.59 -2.11
C ILE A 89 12.00 -11.92 -1.33
N GLY A 90 11.83 -13.05 -2.02
CA GLY A 90 11.77 -14.39 -1.42
C GLY A 90 10.40 -14.69 -0.83
N LEU A 91 9.33 -14.32 -1.55
CA LEU A 91 7.96 -14.75 -1.25
C LEU A 91 7.76 -16.20 -1.69
N SER A 92 6.84 -16.89 -1.05
CA SER A 92 6.34 -18.21 -1.47
C SER A 92 5.20 -18.07 -2.47
N THR A 93 4.83 -19.15 -3.15
CA THR A 93 3.62 -19.23 -3.97
C THR A 93 2.38 -19.39 -3.10
N PHE A 94 1.20 -19.13 -3.65
CA PHE A 94 -0.06 -19.21 -2.93
C PHE A 94 -0.71 -20.60 -3.11
N GLY A 95 -1.08 -21.26 -2.03
CA GLY A 95 -1.74 -22.56 -2.06
C GLY A 95 -0.94 -23.58 -2.88
N ASP A 96 -1.61 -24.25 -3.81
CA ASP A 96 -1.01 -25.28 -4.66
C ASP A 96 -0.47 -24.74 -6.01
N LEU A 97 -0.33 -23.41 -6.17
CA LEU A 97 0.23 -22.82 -7.38
C LEU A 97 1.70 -23.22 -7.56
N GLU A 98 2.06 -23.72 -8.73
CA GLU A 98 3.44 -24.10 -9.08
C GLU A 98 4.39 -22.90 -9.19
N ASN A 99 3.83 -21.73 -9.48
CA ASN A 99 4.51 -20.44 -9.61
C ASN A 99 3.61 -19.32 -9.05
N TYR A 100 3.99 -18.05 -9.24
CA TYR A 100 3.21 -16.92 -8.73
C TYR A 100 1.93 -16.62 -9.53
N ARG A 101 1.61 -17.40 -10.59
CA ARG A 101 0.50 -17.12 -11.52
C ARG A 101 -0.75 -17.92 -11.19
N GLN A 102 -1.81 -17.23 -10.89
CA GLN A 102 -3.17 -17.77 -10.92
C GLN A 102 -3.76 -17.46 -12.31
N THR A 103 -3.54 -18.37 -13.27
CA THR A 103 -3.97 -18.20 -14.67
C THR A 103 -5.40 -18.64 -14.86
N PHE A 104 -6.17 -17.83 -15.60
CA PHE A 104 -7.56 -18.14 -15.94
C PHE A 104 -7.94 -17.57 -17.32
N THR A 105 -9.07 -18.05 -17.85
CA THR A 105 -9.63 -17.59 -19.12
C THR A 105 -10.96 -16.90 -18.88
N PHE A 106 -11.18 -15.78 -19.54
CA PHE A 106 -12.46 -15.06 -19.51
C PHE A 106 -12.82 -14.50 -20.89
N LYS A 107 -14.09 -14.14 -21.07
CA LYS A 107 -14.58 -13.56 -22.33
C LYS A 107 -14.43 -12.04 -22.33
N ASN A 108 -13.85 -11.50 -23.37
CA ASN A 108 -13.96 -10.08 -23.66
C ASN A 108 -15.43 -9.72 -23.89
N ARG A 109 -15.97 -8.77 -23.11
CA ARG A 109 -17.40 -8.41 -23.19
C ARG A 109 -17.80 -7.83 -24.54
N LYS A 110 -16.86 -7.15 -25.27
CA LYS A 110 -17.11 -6.48 -26.56
C LYS A 110 -16.88 -7.44 -27.74
N THR A 111 -15.71 -8.07 -27.82
CA THR A 111 -15.31 -8.91 -28.97
C THR A 111 -15.76 -10.36 -28.86
N LYS A 112 -16.11 -10.82 -27.65
CA LYS A 112 -16.46 -12.21 -27.29
C LYS A 112 -15.30 -13.21 -27.39
N ASP A 113 -14.09 -12.74 -27.68
CA ASP A 113 -12.90 -13.57 -27.72
C ASP A 113 -12.50 -14.05 -26.31
N ASP A 114 -11.83 -15.19 -26.26
CA ASP A 114 -11.20 -15.66 -25.03
C ASP A 114 -9.92 -14.87 -24.76
N ILE A 115 -9.79 -14.38 -23.54
CA ILE A 115 -8.59 -13.75 -23.01
C ILE A 115 -8.02 -14.64 -21.93
N ILE A 116 -6.74 -14.96 -22.04
CA ILE A 116 -5.97 -15.63 -20.98
C ILE A 116 -5.17 -14.56 -20.26
N SER A 117 -5.28 -14.50 -18.94
CA SER A 117 -4.48 -13.61 -18.10
C SER A 117 -4.25 -14.23 -16.71
N SER A 118 -3.44 -13.61 -15.87
CA SER A 118 -3.07 -14.17 -14.58
C SER A 118 -3.06 -13.10 -13.50
N ASN A 119 -3.63 -13.41 -12.34
CA ASN A 119 -3.26 -12.70 -11.12
C ASN A 119 -1.86 -13.15 -10.70
N ILE A 120 -1.03 -12.23 -10.20
CA ILE A 120 0.31 -12.54 -9.71
C ILE A 120 0.27 -12.49 -8.19
N ILE A 121 0.54 -13.63 -7.54
CA ILE A 121 0.29 -13.83 -6.11
C ILE A 121 1.55 -14.30 -5.40
N GLY A 122 2.00 -13.53 -4.43
CA GLY A 122 3.12 -13.90 -3.56
C GLY A 122 2.69 -13.96 -2.10
N VAL A 123 3.28 -14.85 -1.31
CA VAL A 123 2.91 -15.07 0.09
C VAL A 123 4.11 -14.86 1.01
N LEU A 124 3.87 -14.15 2.08
CA LEU A 124 4.76 -14.09 3.24
C LEU A 124 4.06 -14.78 4.42
N GLU A 125 4.50 -16.02 4.70
CA GLU A 125 3.88 -16.84 5.74
C GLU A 125 4.01 -16.18 7.12
N GLY A 126 2.94 -16.23 7.89
CA GLY A 126 2.89 -15.72 9.26
C GLY A 126 3.68 -16.59 10.24
N LYS A 127 4.19 -15.98 11.31
CA LYS A 127 4.95 -16.73 12.33
C LYS A 127 4.03 -17.53 13.24
N SER A 128 2.99 -16.92 13.81
CA SER A 128 2.12 -17.54 14.82
C SER A 128 0.67 -17.70 14.38
N LYS A 129 0.18 -16.87 13.43
CA LYS A 129 -1.20 -16.86 12.93
C LYS A 129 -1.23 -17.20 11.44
N LYS A 130 -0.70 -18.38 11.09
CA LYS A 130 -0.49 -18.80 9.69
C LYS A 130 -1.77 -18.94 8.88
N ASP A 131 -2.89 -19.30 9.54
CA ASP A 131 -4.18 -19.53 8.92
C ASP A 131 -5.09 -18.28 8.89
N GLU A 132 -4.61 -17.15 9.39
CA GLU A 132 -5.26 -15.84 9.29
C GLU A 132 -4.54 -15.02 8.22
N TYR A 133 -5.27 -14.61 7.16
CA TYR A 133 -4.70 -13.94 6.01
C TYR A 133 -5.04 -12.44 5.99
N VAL A 134 -4.05 -11.62 5.66
CA VAL A 134 -4.21 -10.22 5.27
C VAL A 134 -3.81 -10.11 3.80
N ILE A 135 -4.68 -9.57 2.95
CA ILE A 135 -4.34 -9.34 1.55
C ILE A 135 -3.90 -7.90 1.34
N ILE A 136 -2.82 -7.70 0.57
CA ILE A 136 -2.35 -6.40 0.09
C ILE A 136 -2.36 -6.48 -1.43
N SER A 137 -3.17 -5.64 -2.09
CA SER A 137 -3.44 -5.74 -3.52
C SER A 137 -3.40 -4.40 -4.25
N ALA A 138 -3.25 -4.50 -5.56
CA ALA A 138 -3.41 -3.46 -6.56
C ALA A 138 -3.68 -4.15 -7.90
N HIS A 139 -4.18 -3.44 -8.93
CA HIS A 139 -4.25 -4.02 -10.25
C HIS A 139 -3.05 -3.62 -11.10
N TYR A 140 -2.60 -4.53 -11.99
CA TYR A 140 -1.43 -4.26 -12.82
C TYR A 140 -1.76 -4.13 -14.31
N ASP A 141 -3.01 -4.40 -14.71
CA ASP A 141 -3.49 -4.10 -16.06
C ASP A 141 -3.86 -2.63 -16.21
N HIS A 142 -3.90 -2.15 -17.46
CA HIS A 142 -4.45 -0.86 -17.82
C HIS A 142 -4.99 -0.90 -19.25
N LEU A 143 -5.20 0.24 -19.90
CA LEU A 143 -5.99 0.34 -21.14
C LEU A 143 -5.23 -0.06 -22.43
N GLY A 144 -3.90 -0.25 -22.35
CA GLY A 144 -3.10 -0.65 -23.51
C GLY A 144 -2.73 0.51 -24.44
N MET A 145 -2.91 0.32 -25.74
CA MET A 145 -2.51 1.29 -26.76
C MET A 145 -3.67 1.66 -27.67
N LYS A 146 -3.74 2.90 -28.10
CA LYS A 146 -4.58 3.33 -29.21
C LYS A 146 -4.12 2.67 -30.51
N LYS A 147 -5.04 2.21 -31.33
CA LYS A 147 -4.72 1.57 -32.64
C LYS A 147 -4.17 2.56 -33.66
N SER A 148 -4.49 3.83 -33.54
CA SER A 148 -4.05 4.90 -34.45
C SER A 148 -4.29 6.27 -33.80
N GLY A 149 -3.57 7.29 -34.26
CA GLY A 149 -3.67 8.67 -33.78
C GLY A 149 -2.38 9.43 -34.07
N ALA A 150 -2.35 10.71 -33.68
CA ALA A 150 -1.14 11.51 -33.63
C ALA A 150 -0.72 11.69 -32.17
N GLY A 151 0.58 11.86 -31.91
CA GLY A 151 1.14 12.03 -30.57
C GLY A 151 1.30 10.70 -29.85
N ASP A 152 1.18 10.75 -28.52
CA ASP A 152 1.28 9.57 -27.67
C ASP A 152 0.05 8.65 -27.85
N LEU A 153 0.30 7.37 -27.96
CA LEU A 153 -0.72 6.34 -28.18
C LEU A 153 -0.79 5.31 -27.05
N ILE A 154 0.10 5.40 -26.04
CA ILE A 154 0.21 4.41 -24.98
C ILE A 154 -0.48 4.97 -23.74
N TYR A 155 -1.37 4.19 -23.18
CA TYR A 155 -1.94 4.46 -21.87
C TYR A 155 -1.02 3.84 -20.82
N ASN A 156 0.00 4.60 -20.37
CA ASN A 156 1.02 4.07 -19.45
C ASN A 156 0.46 3.76 -18.07
N GLY A 157 -0.66 4.40 -17.66
CA GLY A 157 -1.35 4.10 -16.42
C GLY A 157 -0.41 4.15 -15.22
N ALA A 158 0.32 5.28 -15.08
CA ALA A 158 1.32 5.40 -14.04
C ALA A 158 0.67 5.55 -12.66
N ASN A 159 -0.36 6.38 -12.57
CA ASN A 159 -1.16 6.52 -11.37
C ASN A 159 -2.15 5.34 -11.27
N ASP A 160 -2.77 4.98 -12.37
CA ASP A 160 -3.78 3.93 -12.54
C ASP A 160 -3.22 2.70 -13.28
N ASP A 161 -2.71 1.61 -12.64
CA ASP A 161 -2.43 1.56 -11.22
C ASP A 161 -1.00 1.02 -10.97
N ALA A 162 -0.03 1.48 -11.80
CA ALA A 162 1.37 1.17 -11.53
C ALA A 162 1.82 1.72 -10.17
N SER A 163 1.17 2.80 -9.67
CA SER A 163 1.45 3.37 -8.35
C SER A 163 1.05 2.42 -7.22
N GLY A 164 -0.11 1.78 -7.30
CA GLY A 164 -0.56 0.79 -6.34
C GLY A 164 0.28 -0.49 -6.37
N VAL A 165 0.60 -1.02 -7.58
CA VAL A 165 1.51 -2.18 -7.71
C VAL A 165 2.88 -1.88 -7.12
N THR A 166 3.40 -0.67 -7.31
CA THR A 166 4.63 -0.21 -6.65
C THR A 166 4.50 -0.31 -5.13
N GLY A 167 3.33 0.07 -4.59
CA GLY A 167 3.03 -0.08 -3.16
C GLY A 167 3.03 -1.52 -2.69
N VAL A 168 2.41 -2.43 -3.46
CA VAL A 168 2.41 -3.88 -3.15
C VAL A 168 3.83 -4.43 -3.07
N LEU A 169 4.69 -4.12 -4.07
CA LEU A 169 6.10 -4.56 -4.09
C LEU A 169 6.91 -3.97 -2.93
N ALA A 170 6.71 -2.70 -2.63
CA ALA A 170 7.43 -2.02 -1.55
C ALA A 170 7.01 -2.55 -0.16
N LEU A 171 5.72 -2.80 0.06
CA LEU A 171 5.21 -3.40 1.29
C LEU A 171 5.67 -4.85 1.46
N ALA A 172 5.73 -5.63 0.37
CA ALA A 172 6.28 -6.97 0.41
C ALA A 172 7.75 -6.98 0.87
N ALA A 173 8.57 -6.07 0.33
CA ALA A 173 9.97 -5.92 0.74
C ALA A 173 10.09 -5.41 2.19
N TYR A 174 9.19 -4.54 2.63
CA TYR A 174 9.14 -4.02 3.99
C TYR A 174 8.80 -5.13 5.00
N PHE A 175 7.67 -5.83 4.81
CA PHE A 175 7.24 -6.87 5.75
C PHE A 175 8.17 -8.08 5.75
N LYS A 176 8.86 -8.38 4.64
CA LYS A 176 9.92 -9.39 4.62
C LYS A 176 11.05 -9.06 5.61
N LYS A 177 11.33 -7.79 5.85
CA LYS A 177 12.38 -7.33 6.78
C LYS A 177 11.88 -7.24 8.23
N VAL A 178 10.68 -6.68 8.44
CA VAL A 178 10.14 -6.46 9.79
C VAL A 178 9.50 -7.72 10.37
N GLY A 179 8.96 -8.59 9.51
CA GLY A 179 8.19 -9.77 9.90
C GLY A 179 6.70 -9.51 10.08
N ASN A 180 5.94 -10.58 10.26
CA ASN A 180 4.49 -10.61 10.38
C ASN A 180 4.04 -11.81 11.20
N GLU A 181 2.97 -11.66 11.98
CA GLU A 181 2.37 -12.78 12.73
C GLU A 181 1.28 -13.48 11.90
N ARG A 182 0.44 -12.71 11.17
CA ARG A 182 -0.51 -13.22 10.18
C ARG A 182 0.15 -13.41 8.83
N THR A 183 -0.31 -14.38 8.06
CA THR A 183 0.13 -14.56 6.67
C THR A 183 -0.32 -13.38 5.81
N ILE A 184 0.60 -12.80 5.04
CA ILE A 184 0.30 -11.73 4.09
C ILE A 184 0.31 -12.31 2.69
N VAL A 185 -0.80 -12.06 1.94
CA VAL A 185 -0.96 -12.41 0.54
C VAL A 185 -0.85 -11.14 -0.30
N PHE A 186 0.21 -11.01 -1.07
CA PHE A 186 0.43 -9.90 -1.99
C PHE A 186 -0.10 -10.27 -3.36
N VAL A 187 -1.00 -9.44 -3.90
CA VAL A 187 -1.65 -9.75 -5.18
C VAL A 187 -1.58 -8.54 -6.12
N ALA A 188 -1.06 -8.77 -7.33
CA ALA A 188 -1.29 -7.90 -8.46
C ALA A 188 -2.42 -8.51 -9.30
N PHE A 189 -3.59 -7.88 -9.28
CA PHE A 189 -4.76 -8.34 -10.00
C PHE A 189 -4.70 -7.95 -11.48
N THR A 190 -5.25 -8.81 -12.36
CA THR A 190 -5.43 -8.54 -13.78
C THR A 190 -6.89 -8.27 -14.10
N ALA A 191 -7.14 -7.62 -15.24
CA ALA A 191 -8.48 -7.38 -15.78
C ALA A 191 -9.42 -6.64 -14.81
N GLU A 192 -8.88 -5.74 -14.00
CA GLU A 192 -9.64 -4.77 -13.22
C GLU A 192 -10.44 -3.86 -14.15
N GLU A 193 -9.77 -3.28 -15.15
CA GLU A 193 -10.30 -2.38 -16.19
C GLU A 193 -11.37 -3.03 -17.10
N MET A 194 -11.48 -4.33 -17.03
CA MET A 194 -12.50 -5.12 -17.72
C MET A 194 -13.68 -5.49 -16.82
N GLY A 195 -13.70 -4.99 -15.59
CA GLY A 195 -14.76 -5.11 -14.59
C GLY A 195 -14.46 -6.08 -13.47
N LEU A 196 -13.34 -5.88 -12.77
CA LEU A 196 -12.92 -6.59 -11.55
C LEU A 196 -12.81 -8.12 -11.76
N ILE A 197 -12.38 -8.55 -12.97
CA ILE A 197 -12.44 -9.97 -13.34
C ILE A 197 -11.43 -10.78 -12.54
N GLY A 198 -10.20 -10.28 -12.39
CA GLY A 198 -9.13 -10.96 -11.68
C GLY A 198 -9.43 -11.14 -10.18
N SER A 199 -9.84 -10.08 -9.51
CA SER A 199 -10.20 -10.15 -8.09
C SER A 199 -11.47 -10.98 -7.84
N THR A 200 -12.44 -10.93 -8.76
CA THR A 200 -13.63 -11.80 -8.69
C THR A 200 -13.25 -13.27 -8.86
N TYR A 201 -12.32 -13.58 -9.76
CA TYR A 201 -11.83 -14.95 -9.93
C TYR A 201 -11.08 -15.42 -8.68
N PHE A 202 -10.18 -14.61 -8.16
CA PHE A 202 -9.48 -14.89 -6.89
C PHE A 202 -10.42 -15.16 -5.74
N GLY A 203 -11.46 -14.32 -5.58
CA GLY A 203 -12.45 -14.45 -4.52
C GLY A 203 -13.24 -15.77 -4.56
N LYS A 204 -13.41 -16.40 -5.74
CA LYS A 204 -14.07 -17.70 -5.87
C LYS A 204 -13.21 -18.88 -5.45
N GLU A 205 -11.90 -18.72 -5.50
CA GLU A 205 -10.92 -19.77 -5.23
C GLU A 205 -10.40 -19.75 -3.79
N ILE A 206 -10.83 -18.79 -2.96
CA ILE A 206 -10.37 -18.66 -1.57
C ILE A 206 -11.44 -19.00 -0.55
N ASP A 207 -10.99 -19.39 0.64
CA ASP A 207 -11.83 -19.39 1.85
C ASP A 207 -11.83 -17.98 2.46
N ALA A 208 -12.85 -17.19 2.12
CA ALA A 208 -12.95 -15.79 2.58
C ALA A 208 -13.04 -15.64 4.10
N ALA A 209 -13.40 -16.70 4.84
CA ALA A 209 -13.45 -16.67 6.31
C ALA A 209 -12.05 -16.54 6.92
N LYS A 210 -11.00 -17.01 6.24
CA LYS A 210 -9.62 -16.89 6.67
C LYS A 210 -9.01 -15.51 6.41
N PHE A 211 -9.60 -14.70 5.53
CA PHE A 211 -9.12 -13.35 5.22
C PHE A 211 -9.72 -12.35 6.20
N VAL A 212 -8.88 -11.83 7.08
CA VAL A 212 -9.28 -10.94 8.18
C VAL A 212 -9.27 -9.46 7.76
N ALA A 213 -8.50 -9.09 6.73
CA ALA A 213 -8.47 -7.74 6.19
C ALA A 213 -8.00 -7.73 4.72
N GLY A 214 -8.44 -6.73 3.96
CA GLY A 214 -7.97 -6.41 2.62
C GLY A 214 -7.53 -4.96 2.51
N ILE A 215 -6.32 -4.77 2.01
CA ILE A 215 -5.66 -3.48 1.80
C ILE A 215 -5.43 -3.36 0.30
N ASN A 216 -6.28 -2.61 -0.39
CA ASN A 216 -6.12 -2.32 -1.80
C ASN A 216 -5.48 -0.95 -1.97
N LEU A 217 -4.52 -0.83 -2.86
CA LEU A 217 -3.86 0.43 -3.20
C LEU A 217 -4.28 0.81 -4.60
N GLU A 218 -4.77 2.04 -4.77
CA GLU A 218 -5.33 2.52 -6.04
C GLU A 218 -5.03 3.99 -6.21
N MET A 219 -4.31 4.34 -7.29
CA MET A 219 -4.04 5.74 -7.65
C MET A 219 -3.45 6.56 -6.49
N ILE A 220 -2.28 6.16 -5.99
CA ILE A 220 -1.62 6.77 -4.82
C ILE A 220 -0.51 7.77 -5.18
N GLY A 221 -0.50 8.27 -6.44
CA GLY A 221 0.62 9.08 -6.97
C GLY A 221 0.42 10.59 -6.94
N LYS A 222 -0.79 11.08 -6.68
CA LYS A 222 -1.11 12.52 -6.68
C LYS A 222 -1.34 13.06 -5.28
N THR A 223 -1.05 14.35 -5.08
CA THR A 223 -1.27 15.00 -3.78
C THR A 223 -2.76 15.08 -3.48
N PRO A 224 -3.22 14.56 -2.34
CA PRO A 224 -4.64 14.59 -1.97
C PRO A 224 -5.20 15.99 -1.78
N SER A 225 -6.52 16.14 -1.95
CA SER A 225 -7.24 17.39 -1.67
C SER A 225 -7.13 17.86 -0.21
N PHE A 226 -6.87 16.93 0.71
CA PHE A 226 -6.61 17.21 2.13
C PHE A 226 -5.20 17.77 2.42
N GLY A 227 -4.32 17.81 1.41
CA GLY A 227 -2.94 18.27 1.55
C GLY A 227 -1.91 17.13 1.69
N PRO A 228 -0.63 17.47 1.91
CA PRO A 228 0.45 16.49 2.01
C PRO A 228 0.30 15.61 3.27
N ASN A 229 0.90 14.43 3.24
CA ASN A 229 0.85 13.43 4.32
C ASN A 229 -0.58 13.02 4.69
N THR A 230 -1.43 12.89 3.67
CA THR A 230 -2.79 12.39 3.85
C THR A 230 -3.15 11.36 2.78
N ALA A 231 -4.12 10.51 3.07
CA ALA A 231 -4.80 9.64 2.12
C ALA A 231 -6.27 9.56 2.50
N TRP A 232 -7.07 8.97 1.62
CA TRP A 232 -8.45 8.65 1.90
C TRP A 232 -8.74 7.17 1.67
N LEU A 233 -9.78 6.67 2.34
CA LEU A 233 -10.16 5.27 2.37
C LEU A 233 -11.62 5.11 1.90
N THR A 234 -11.83 4.24 0.92
CA THR A 234 -13.19 3.89 0.48
C THR A 234 -13.91 3.08 1.53
N GLY A 235 -15.23 3.30 1.65
CA GLY A 235 -16.10 2.52 2.55
C GLY A 235 -15.68 2.60 4.02
N PHE A 236 -15.15 3.72 4.45
CA PHE A 236 -14.63 3.93 5.81
C PHE A 236 -15.61 3.53 6.92
N GLU A 237 -16.91 3.69 6.68
CA GLU A 237 -18.00 3.40 7.60
C GLU A 237 -18.46 1.92 7.60
N ARG A 238 -17.96 1.09 6.66
CA ARG A 238 -18.42 -0.29 6.47
C ARG A 238 -17.80 -1.32 7.42
N SER A 239 -16.74 -0.91 8.11
CA SER A 239 -16.07 -1.68 9.15
C SER A 239 -15.30 -0.73 10.09
N ASP A 240 -14.71 -1.25 11.14
CA ASP A 240 -13.82 -0.45 12.00
C ASP A 240 -12.37 -0.38 11.49
N PHE A 241 -12.08 -0.98 10.31
CA PHE A 241 -10.76 -0.98 9.68
C PHE A 241 -10.15 0.42 9.63
N GLY A 242 -10.88 1.41 9.09
CA GLY A 242 -10.37 2.79 8.97
C GLY A 242 -10.03 3.43 10.31
N LYS A 243 -10.79 3.14 11.37
CA LYS A 243 -10.54 3.64 12.73
C LYS A 243 -9.28 3.01 13.35
N ILE A 244 -9.06 1.71 13.10
CA ILE A 244 -7.84 1.01 13.53
C ILE A 244 -6.61 1.67 12.88
N ILE A 245 -6.67 1.89 11.56
CA ILE A 245 -5.58 2.55 10.82
C ILE A 245 -5.33 3.97 11.36
N GLN A 246 -6.38 4.78 11.57
CA GLN A 246 -6.24 6.13 12.12
C GLN A 246 -5.54 6.12 13.49
N LYS A 247 -5.92 5.20 14.38
CA LYS A 247 -5.30 5.02 15.69
C LYS A 247 -3.82 4.66 15.57
N ASN A 248 -3.46 3.75 14.68
CA ASN A 248 -2.07 3.33 14.48
C ASN A 248 -1.21 4.44 13.87
N LEU A 249 -1.82 5.37 13.13
CA LEU A 249 -1.14 6.52 12.56
C LEU A 249 -0.94 7.70 13.54
N GLU A 250 -1.50 7.64 14.75
CA GLU A 250 -1.30 8.69 15.76
C GLU A 250 0.20 8.92 16.02
N GLY A 251 0.63 10.16 15.93
CA GLY A 251 2.04 10.55 16.11
C GLY A 251 2.96 10.32 14.91
N SER A 252 2.49 9.67 13.84
CA SER A 252 3.29 9.45 12.62
C SER A 252 3.46 10.69 11.74
N GLY A 253 2.61 11.71 11.91
CA GLY A 253 2.53 12.87 11.04
C GLY A 253 1.75 12.62 9.75
N TYR A 254 1.13 11.46 9.57
CA TYR A 254 0.26 11.11 8.45
C TYR A 254 -1.19 10.93 8.91
N GLN A 255 -2.17 11.33 8.07
CA GLN A 255 -3.58 11.25 8.42
C GLN A 255 -4.37 10.50 7.34
N LEU A 256 -5.30 9.65 7.77
CA LEU A 256 -6.25 8.95 6.91
C LEU A 256 -7.64 9.54 7.07
N PHE A 257 -8.29 9.86 5.95
CA PHE A 257 -9.65 10.40 5.91
C PHE A 257 -10.63 9.42 5.26
N PRO A 258 -11.92 9.50 5.57
CA PRO A 258 -12.94 8.85 4.74
C PRO A 258 -12.91 9.41 3.31
N ASP A 259 -13.31 8.57 2.32
CA ASP A 259 -13.49 8.97 0.93
C ASP A 259 -14.36 10.24 0.82
N PRO A 260 -13.83 11.36 0.25
CA PRO A 260 -14.57 12.59 0.09
C PRO A 260 -15.48 12.59 -1.16
N TYR A 261 -15.31 11.62 -2.06
CA TYR A 261 -15.89 11.57 -3.39
C TYR A 261 -17.14 10.67 -3.46
N LYS A 262 -18.07 10.84 -2.52
CA LYS A 262 -19.27 9.99 -2.33
C LYS A 262 -20.08 9.73 -3.60
N ASN A 263 -20.17 10.73 -4.48
CA ASN A 263 -20.94 10.64 -5.73
C ASN A 263 -20.30 9.72 -6.78
N PHE A 264 -19.03 9.38 -6.62
CA PHE A 264 -18.30 8.50 -7.55
C PHE A 264 -18.44 7.03 -7.22
N ASN A 265 -18.96 6.69 -6.03
CA ASN A 265 -19.17 5.32 -5.55
C ASN A 265 -17.89 4.45 -5.64
N LEU A 266 -16.75 5.03 -5.24
CA LEU A 266 -15.42 4.48 -5.47
C LEU A 266 -15.19 3.14 -4.76
N PHE A 267 -15.89 2.87 -3.65
CA PHE A 267 -15.80 1.59 -2.94
C PHE A 267 -16.07 0.37 -3.85
N PHE A 268 -16.94 0.52 -4.85
CA PHE A 268 -17.33 -0.55 -5.77
C PHE A 268 -16.59 -0.54 -7.11
N ARG A 269 -15.58 0.32 -7.25
CA ARG A 269 -14.89 0.56 -8.51
C ARG A 269 -13.44 0.08 -8.53
N SER A 270 -13.00 -0.63 -7.50
CA SER A 270 -11.69 -1.28 -7.46
C SER A 270 -11.76 -2.66 -6.82
N ASP A 271 -10.68 -3.42 -6.84
CA ASP A 271 -10.61 -4.84 -6.49
C ASP A 271 -11.02 -5.18 -5.06
N ASN A 272 -10.95 -4.20 -4.13
CA ASN A 272 -11.48 -4.35 -2.78
C ASN A 272 -12.94 -4.82 -2.76
N ALA A 273 -13.74 -4.38 -3.75
CA ALA A 273 -15.16 -4.69 -3.81
C ALA A 273 -15.43 -6.19 -3.97
N SER A 274 -14.59 -6.90 -4.74
CA SER A 274 -14.72 -8.34 -4.94
C SER A 274 -14.59 -9.12 -3.64
N LEU A 275 -13.69 -8.70 -2.76
CA LEU A 275 -13.48 -9.30 -1.44
C LEU A 275 -14.53 -8.84 -0.42
N ALA A 276 -14.91 -7.57 -0.47
CA ALA A 276 -15.95 -7.02 0.41
C ALA A 276 -17.30 -7.75 0.20
N ARG A 277 -17.65 -8.12 -1.03
CA ARG A 277 -18.83 -8.95 -1.36
C ARG A 277 -18.79 -10.36 -0.76
N LEU A 278 -17.63 -10.79 -0.25
CA LEU A 278 -17.45 -12.03 0.51
C LEU A 278 -17.40 -11.76 2.03
N GLY A 279 -17.68 -10.53 2.45
CA GLY A 279 -17.67 -10.09 3.84
C GLY A 279 -16.28 -9.78 4.39
N VAL A 280 -15.21 -9.82 3.57
CA VAL A 280 -13.87 -9.42 4.02
C VAL A 280 -13.84 -7.89 4.20
N PRO A 281 -13.35 -7.34 5.33
CA PRO A 281 -13.16 -5.90 5.49
C PRO A 281 -12.02 -5.41 4.57
N SER A 282 -12.36 -5.25 3.28
CA SER A 282 -11.43 -4.87 2.22
C SER A 282 -11.75 -3.46 1.74
N HIS A 283 -10.74 -2.60 1.79
CA HIS A 283 -10.85 -1.17 1.53
C HIS A 283 -9.72 -0.69 0.62
N THR A 284 -10.00 0.36 -0.15
CA THR A 284 -9.00 0.99 -1.02
C THR A 284 -8.44 2.26 -0.40
N PHE A 285 -7.11 2.33 -0.32
CA PHE A 285 -6.37 3.57 -0.06
C PHE A 285 -6.11 4.27 -1.38
N SER A 286 -6.39 5.56 -1.43
CA SER A 286 -6.00 6.42 -2.54
C SER A 286 -5.59 7.80 -2.08
N THR A 287 -4.89 8.52 -2.96
CA THR A 287 -4.52 9.93 -2.74
C THR A 287 -5.05 10.86 -3.81
N THR A 288 -5.53 10.31 -4.93
CA THR A 288 -5.88 11.08 -6.11
C THR A 288 -7.17 11.88 -5.93
N PRO A 289 -7.17 13.19 -6.21
CA PRO A 289 -8.39 14.00 -6.26
C PRO A 289 -9.15 13.73 -7.57
N ILE A 290 -9.90 12.62 -7.59
CA ILE A 290 -10.50 12.04 -8.80
C ILE A 290 -11.51 12.99 -9.51
N ASP A 291 -12.06 13.95 -8.81
CA ASP A 291 -13.02 14.93 -9.34
C ASP A 291 -12.38 15.99 -10.22
N ILE A 292 -11.07 16.19 -10.11
CA ILE A 292 -10.29 17.16 -10.89
C ILE A 292 -9.10 16.55 -11.62
N ASP A 293 -8.93 15.24 -11.54
CA ASP A 293 -7.84 14.55 -12.23
C ASP A 293 -8.10 14.46 -13.72
N LEU A 294 -7.25 15.15 -14.51
CA LEU A 294 -7.36 15.19 -15.97
C LEU A 294 -6.59 14.06 -16.66
N ASP A 295 -5.80 13.29 -15.92
CA ASP A 295 -4.96 12.22 -16.47
C ASP A 295 -5.62 10.84 -16.37
N TYR A 296 -6.66 10.70 -15.53
CA TYR A 296 -7.37 9.44 -15.36
C TYR A 296 -7.89 8.89 -16.70
N HIS A 297 -7.44 7.67 -17.06
CA HIS A 297 -7.74 7.02 -18.34
C HIS A 297 -7.28 7.83 -19.57
N GLN A 298 -6.19 8.60 -19.44
CA GLN A 298 -5.57 9.33 -20.54
C GLN A 298 -4.13 8.85 -20.78
N VAL A 299 -3.60 9.11 -21.98
CA VAL A 299 -2.19 8.85 -22.30
C VAL A 299 -1.23 9.78 -21.51
N SER A 300 -1.76 10.83 -20.89
CA SER A 300 -1.02 11.73 -20.02
C SER A 300 -0.82 11.20 -18.60
N ASP A 301 -1.37 10.01 -18.25
CA ASP A 301 -1.08 9.35 -16.97
C ASP A 301 0.31 8.72 -16.99
N GLU A 302 1.31 9.57 -16.80
CA GLU A 302 2.73 9.29 -16.91
C GLU A 302 3.44 9.29 -15.55
N ALA A 303 4.47 8.46 -15.39
CA ALA A 303 5.27 8.43 -14.16
C ALA A 303 5.91 9.79 -13.80
N SER A 304 6.18 10.62 -14.81
CA SER A 304 6.74 11.96 -14.64
C SER A 304 5.76 12.97 -14.05
N THR A 305 4.45 12.72 -14.13
CA THR A 305 3.39 13.58 -13.56
C THR A 305 3.14 13.30 -12.08
N LEU A 306 3.69 12.21 -11.55
CA LEU A 306 3.42 11.74 -10.19
C LEU A 306 4.46 12.22 -9.17
N ASN A 307 4.03 12.29 -7.94
CA ASN A 307 4.86 12.70 -6.82
C ASN A 307 5.41 11.48 -6.05
N ILE A 308 6.67 11.13 -6.29
CA ILE A 308 7.35 10.00 -5.60
C ILE A 308 7.31 10.13 -4.07
N THR A 309 7.38 11.35 -3.55
CA THR A 309 7.30 11.58 -2.10
C THR A 309 5.92 11.19 -1.56
N VAL A 310 4.85 11.58 -2.25
CA VAL A 310 3.47 11.20 -1.88
C VAL A 310 3.34 9.68 -1.89
N ILE A 311 3.75 9.00 -2.97
CA ILE A 311 3.70 7.53 -3.05
C ILE A 311 4.46 6.90 -1.88
N THR A 312 5.71 7.32 -1.66
CA THR A 312 6.58 6.76 -0.61
C THR A 312 5.98 6.94 0.78
N GLN A 313 5.47 8.14 1.08
CA GLN A 313 4.86 8.46 2.38
C GLN A 313 3.54 7.70 2.58
N THR A 314 2.74 7.54 1.53
CA THR A 314 1.51 6.76 1.59
C THR A 314 1.80 5.29 1.85
N ILE A 315 2.78 4.69 1.16
CA ILE A 315 3.17 3.30 1.41
C ILE A 315 3.70 3.13 2.85
N GLN A 316 4.51 4.08 3.34
CA GLN A 316 4.99 4.06 4.72
C GLN A 316 3.83 4.17 5.72
N ALA A 317 2.84 5.01 5.46
CA ALA A 317 1.65 5.15 6.29
C ALA A 317 0.79 3.88 6.28
N VAL A 318 0.65 3.22 5.14
CA VAL A 318 -0.03 1.91 5.07
C VAL A 318 0.72 0.87 5.90
N ALA A 319 2.06 0.81 5.82
CA ALA A 319 2.85 -0.11 6.63
C ALA A 319 2.62 0.10 8.14
N ILE A 320 2.70 1.35 8.61
CA ILE A 320 2.46 1.72 10.02
C ILE A 320 1.01 1.45 10.41
N GLY A 321 0.07 1.94 9.61
CA GLY A 321 -1.36 1.88 9.92
C GLY A 321 -1.89 0.45 10.02
N THR A 322 -1.32 -0.48 9.26
CA THR A 322 -1.77 -1.88 9.23
C THR A 322 -1.01 -2.80 10.19
N GLU A 323 -0.02 -2.28 10.93
CA GLU A 323 0.87 -3.07 11.78
C GLU A 323 0.11 -3.94 12.79
N SER A 324 -0.83 -3.37 13.55
CA SER A 324 -1.60 -4.11 14.56
C SER A 324 -2.49 -5.20 13.95
N ILE A 325 -3.00 -4.97 12.73
CA ILE A 325 -3.78 -5.97 11.98
C ILE A 325 -2.86 -7.11 11.54
N ILE A 326 -1.70 -6.80 10.97
CA ILE A 326 -0.73 -7.80 10.50
C ILE A 326 -0.15 -8.61 11.65
N ASN A 327 0.06 -7.97 12.81
CA ASN A 327 0.56 -8.63 14.01
C ASN A 327 -0.55 -9.33 14.82
N GLY A 328 -1.81 -9.22 14.41
CA GLY A 328 -2.93 -9.92 15.05
C GLY A 328 -3.36 -9.35 16.38
N GLU A 329 -2.97 -8.10 16.68
CA GLU A 329 -3.40 -7.33 17.84
C GLU A 329 -4.83 -6.82 17.65
N ASP A 330 -5.13 -6.34 16.44
CA ASP A 330 -6.47 -5.92 16.02
C ASP A 330 -7.00 -6.84 14.89
N THR A 331 -8.31 -7.05 14.88
CA THR A 331 -9.01 -7.75 13.79
C THR A 331 -10.22 -6.92 13.39
N PRO A 332 -10.24 -6.32 12.20
CA PRO A 332 -11.37 -5.51 11.76
C PRO A 332 -12.68 -6.29 11.71
N THR A 333 -13.78 -5.63 12.02
CA THR A 333 -15.13 -6.20 11.89
C THR A 333 -15.44 -6.52 10.43
N ARG A 334 -16.15 -7.64 10.21
CA ARG A 334 -16.58 -8.06 8.87
C ARG A 334 -17.53 -7.02 8.26
N VAL A 335 -17.46 -6.86 6.93
CA VAL A 335 -18.41 -6.04 6.18
C VAL A 335 -19.77 -6.76 6.16
N ILE A 336 -20.85 -5.99 6.31
CA ILE A 336 -22.21 -6.50 6.24
C ILE A 336 -22.56 -6.75 4.77
N LEU A 337 -22.92 -8.00 4.42
CA LEU A 337 -23.10 -8.42 3.02
C LEU A 337 -24.23 -7.66 2.32
N GLU A 338 -25.33 -7.38 3.02
CA GLU A 338 -26.47 -6.63 2.49
C GLU A 338 -26.13 -5.18 2.09
N GLU A 339 -24.99 -4.65 2.57
CA GLU A 339 -24.52 -3.31 2.23
C GLU A 339 -23.58 -3.28 1.02
N VAL A 340 -23.18 -4.44 0.49
CA VAL A 340 -22.17 -4.57 -0.58
C VAL A 340 -22.64 -5.42 -1.78
N GLU A 341 -23.91 -5.82 -1.80
CA GLU A 341 -24.55 -6.49 -2.94
C GLU A 341 -24.79 -5.57 -4.15
#